data_0b537ba244d737a3e6e6b2f301ffdd14
#
_entry.id   0b537ba244d737a3e6e6b2f301ffdd14
#
_cell.length_a   1.000
_cell.length_b   1.000
_cell.length_c   1.000
_cell.angle_alpha   90.00
_cell.angle_beta   90.00
_cell.angle_gamma   90.00
#
_symmetry.space_group_name_H-M   'P 1'
#
loop_
_entity.id
_entity.type
_entity.pdbx_description
1 polymer ?
#
loop_
_entity_poly.entity_id
_entity_poly.type
_entity_poly.pdbx_seq_one_letter_code
_entity_poly.pdbx_strand_id
1 'polypeptide(L)'
;MYKRLMNPIIMAAIGCLLSSNAMVAQVSPTTPKTVRGQITEGPALESSKDNWAIITWTSNNPGGTEEHFGVVHYGTDPKSLTNTAKSHIRLNPSHSYTVFRVRLDDLKPGTTYYYTVGSMGSNGADDSIKSTIKQFTTTAEPERASRQ
;
A
#
# COMPACT_ATOMS: atom_id res chain seq x y z
N MET A 1 15.18 -87.21 39.54
CA MET A 1 16.58 -87.10 39.18
C MET A 1 16.91 -85.68 38.82
N TYR A 2 17.60 -85.06 39.69
CA TYR A 2 18.78 -84.19 39.58
C TYR A 2 19.05 -83.54 38.24
N LYS A 3 19.18 -82.24 38.17
CA LYS A 3 20.35 -81.34 38.33
C LYS A 3 19.93 -79.90 38.04
N ARG A 4 20.03 -78.99 39.01
CA ARG A 4 21.11 -78.06 39.32
C ARG A 4 21.82 -77.49 38.10
N LEU A 5 21.82 -76.20 37.91
CA LEU A 5 22.76 -75.10 38.29
C LEU A 5 22.73 -74.02 37.25
N MET A 6 22.72 -72.92 37.57
CA MET A 6 23.68 -71.82 37.88
C MET A 6 23.24 -70.51 37.20
N ASN A 7 23.01 -69.57 38.05
CA ASN A 7 23.08 -68.12 37.64
C ASN A 7 24.51 -67.80 37.21
N PRO A 8 24.63 -66.84 36.30
CA PRO A 8 25.54 -65.77 36.58
C PRO A 8 24.89 -64.40 36.52
N ILE A 9 25.19 -63.62 37.51
CA ILE A 9 25.05 -62.23 37.62
C ILE A 9 25.83 -61.56 36.51
N ILE A 10 25.14 -60.76 35.67
CA ILE A 10 25.82 -59.82 34.79
C ILE A 10 25.38 -58.43 35.14
N MET A 11 26.37 -57.69 35.61
CA MET A 11 26.28 -56.25 35.92
C MET A 11 25.70 -55.45 34.75
N ALA A 12 24.63 -54.74 35.03
CA ALA A 12 24.16 -53.70 34.14
C ALA A 12 24.99 -52.42 34.35
N ALA A 13 25.80 -52.11 33.37
CA ALA A 13 26.42 -50.81 33.26
C ALA A 13 25.36 -49.80 32.90
N ILE A 14 25.09 -48.90 33.82
CA ILE A 14 24.25 -47.75 33.62
C ILE A 14 25.01 -46.74 32.75
N GLY A 15 24.76 -46.77 31.42
CA GLY A 15 25.20 -45.73 30.52
C GLY A 15 24.28 -44.51 30.65
N CYS A 16 24.74 -43.52 31.33
CA CYS A 16 24.08 -42.22 31.44
C CYS A 16 24.27 -41.51 30.07
N LEU A 17 23.31 -41.66 29.19
CA LEU A 17 23.24 -40.84 27.94
C LEU A 17 22.73 -39.46 28.32
N LEU A 18 23.65 -38.54 28.47
CA LEU A 18 23.33 -37.09 28.52
C LEU A 18 22.89 -36.66 27.14
N SER A 19 21.58 -36.68 26.89
CA SER A 19 20.98 -36.04 25.73
C SER A 19 21.06 -34.53 25.92
N SER A 20 22.09 -33.94 25.35
CA SER A 20 22.16 -32.47 25.22
C SER A 20 21.10 -32.04 24.21
N ASN A 21 19.94 -31.66 24.71
CA ASN A 21 18.96 -30.93 23.91
C ASN A 21 19.54 -29.54 23.60
N ALA A 22 20.18 -29.41 22.46
CA ALA A 22 20.50 -28.13 21.88
C ALA A 22 19.15 -27.45 21.55
N MET A 23 18.75 -26.51 22.40
CA MET A 23 17.64 -25.64 22.17
C MET A 23 18.03 -24.73 21.00
N VAL A 24 17.69 -25.13 19.77
CA VAL A 24 17.78 -24.22 18.63
C VAL A 24 16.71 -23.17 18.86
N ALA A 25 17.13 -21.99 19.28
CA ALA A 25 16.26 -20.83 19.31
C ALA A 25 15.80 -20.58 17.88
N GLN A 26 14.56 -20.93 17.57
CA GLN A 26 13.90 -20.50 16.35
C GLN A 26 13.78 -18.99 16.42
N VAL A 27 14.69 -18.30 15.75
CA VAL A 27 14.49 -16.89 15.40
C VAL A 27 13.33 -16.87 14.42
N SER A 28 12.14 -16.61 14.91
CA SER A 28 11.00 -16.31 14.04
C SER A 28 11.41 -15.16 13.14
N PRO A 29 11.29 -15.29 11.80
CA PRO A 29 11.53 -14.16 10.92
C PRO A 29 10.53 -13.08 11.32
N THR A 30 11.02 -12.00 11.91
CA THR A 30 10.25 -10.78 12.08
C THR A 30 9.92 -10.30 10.67
N THR A 31 8.70 -10.58 10.22
CA THR A 31 8.15 -9.99 9.02
C THR A 31 8.31 -8.47 9.19
N PRO A 32 9.03 -7.77 8.30
CA PRO A 32 9.15 -6.33 8.42
C PRO A 32 7.73 -5.77 8.45
N LYS A 33 7.38 -5.10 9.55
CA LYS A 33 6.12 -4.38 9.64
C LYS A 33 6.15 -3.35 8.53
N THR A 34 5.42 -3.61 7.45
CA THR A 34 5.26 -2.67 6.36
C THR A 34 4.72 -1.39 6.98
N VAL A 35 5.55 -0.37 7.06
CA VAL A 35 5.13 0.94 7.55
C VAL A 35 4.15 1.44 6.50
N ARG A 36 2.86 1.42 6.83
CA ARG A 36 1.83 1.93 5.92
C ARG A 36 2.08 3.39 5.69
N GLY A 37 2.15 3.78 4.44
CA GLY A 37 2.18 5.18 4.08
C GLY A 37 0.96 5.91 4.64
N GLN A 38 1.07 7.21 4.81
CA GLN A 38 -0.02 8.09 5.25
C GLN A 38 -0.05 9.31 4.35
N ILE A 39 -1.26 9.79 4.07
CA ILE A 39 -1.42 11.11 3.46
C ILE A 39 -1.13 12.13 4.54
N THR A 40 -0.09 12.92 4.34
CA THR A 40 0.37 13.93 5.31
C THR A 40 -0.11 15.32 4.96
N GLU A 41 -0.48 15.56 3.68
CA GLU A 41 -1.01 16.83 3.20
C GLU A 41 -1.98 16.60 2.03
N GLY A 42 -3.05 17.37 1.97
CA GLY A 42 -4.09 17.24 0.95
C GLY A 42 -5.12 16.13 1.24
N PRO A 43 -5.80 15.57 0.22
CA PRO A 43 -5.72 15.94 -1.18
C PRO A 43 -6.39 17.29 -1.48
N ALA A 44 -5.86 17.98 -2.50
CA ALA A 44 -6.35 19.27 -2.96
C ALA A 44 -6.48 19.31 -4.49
N LEU A 45 -7.44 20.11 -4.97
CA LEU A 45 -7.52 20.50 -6.37
C LEU A 45 -6.44 21.55 -6.64
N GLU A 46 -5.47 21.24 -7.48
CA GLU A 46 -4.43 22.18 -7.90
C GLU A 46 -4.98 23.12 -9.01
N SER A 47 -5.64 22.55 -9.99
CA SER A 47 -6.27 23.29 -11.09
C SER A 47 -7.33 22.45 -11.78
N SER A 48 -8.31 23.11 -12.42
CA SER A 48 -9.29 22.47 -13.28
C SER A 48 -9.67 23.36 -14.46
N LYS A 49 -10.11 22.72 -15.52
CA LYS A 49 -10.72 23.29 -16.70
C LYS A 49 -12.06 22.60 -16.95
N ASP A 50 -12.61 22.85 -18.13
CA ASP A 50 -13.86 22.23 -18.60
C ASP A 50 -13.76 20.71 -18.75
N ASN A 51 -12.61 20.19 -19.18
CA ASN A 51 -12.45 18.78 -19.51
C ASN A 51 -11.28 18.08 -18.79
N TRP A 52 -10.58 18.74 -17.86
CA TRP A 52 -9.52 18.15 -17.06
C TRP A 52 -9.38 18.76 -15.66
N ALA A 53 -8.74 18.05 -14.76
CA ALA A 53 -8.35 18.53 -13.44
C ALA A 53 -7.01 17.93 -13.01
N ILE A 54 -6.33 18.58 -12.08
CA ILE A 54 -5.12 18.07 -11.43
C ILE A 54 -5.36 18.02 -9.95
N ILE A 55 -5.17 16.83 -9.39
CA ILE A 55 -5.25 16.56 -7.96
C ILE A 55 -3.84 16.35 -7.43
N THR A 56 -3.52 16.96 -6.31
CA THR A 56 -2.22 16.87 -5.65
C THR A 56 -2.36 16.48 -4.18
N TRP A 57 -1.41 15.72 -3.66
CA TRP A 57 -1.29 15.40 -2.23
C TRP A 57 0.12 14.96 -1.90
N THR A 58 0.45 14.99 -0.62
CA THR A 58 1.71 14.48 -0.08
C THR A 58 1.43 13.24 0.77
N SER A 59 2.26 12.22 0.64
CA SER A 59 2.30 11.10 1.57
C SER A 59 3.70 10.91 2.12
N ASN A 60 3.80 10.34 3.33
CA ASN A 60 5.09 9.86 3.77
C ASN A 60 5.56 8.75 2.83
N ASN A 61 6.87 8.60 2.69
CA ASN A 61 7.47 7.58 1.84
C ASN A 61 8.17 6.54 2.76
N PRO A 62 7.43 5.57 3.29
CA PRO A 62 8.00 4.58 4.19
C PRO A 62 8.96 3.67 3.43
N GLY A 63 10.22 3.78 3.75
CA GLY A 63 11.28 2.99 3.11
C GLY A 63 12.11 3.76 2.09
N GLY A 64 11.63 4.83 1.49
CA GLY A 64 12.39 5.80 0.67
C GLY A 64 12.90 5.30 -0.68
N THR A 65 12.81 4.03 -0.97
CA THR A 65 13.42 3.39 -2.16
C THR A 65 12.44 2.67 -3.07
N GLU A 66 11.20 2.45 -2.63
CA GLU A 66 10.20 1.76 -3.44
C GLU A 66 9.49 2.70 -4.40
N GLU A 67 9.26 2.20 -5.61
CA GLU A 67 8.49 2.92 -6.61
C GLU A 67 7.00 2.87 -6.29
N HIS A 68 6.37 4.03 -6.28
CA HIS A 68 4.95 4.18 -6.00
C HIS A 68 4.23 4.98 -7.06
N PHE A 69 2.96 4.64 -7.30
CA PHE A 69 2.03 5.44 -8.07
C PHE A 69 1.04 6.13 -7.15
N GLY A 70 0.77 7.38 -7.39
CA GLY A 70 -0.44 8.03 -6.87
C GLY A 70 -1.66 7.56 -7.66
N VAL A 71 -2.75 7.28 -6.98
CA VAL A 71 -4.00 6.81 -7.57
C VAL A 71 -5.13 7.71 -7.16
N VAL A 72 -5.95 8.11 -8.11
CA VAL A 72 -7.20 8.85 -7.87
C VAL A 72 -8.35 7.99 -8.38
N HIS A 73 -9.28 7.65 -7.48
CA HIS A 73 -10.58 7.11 -7.86
C HIS A 73 -11.58 8.25 -7.90
N TYR A 74 -12.35 8.37 -8.96
CA TYR A 74 -13.28 9.48 -9.13
C TYR A 74 -14.54 9.10 -9.90
N GLY A 75 -15.58 9.92 -9.74
CA GLY A 75 -16.87 9.74 -10.40
C GLY A 75 -17.82 10.88 -10.07
N THR A 76 -18.99 10.87 -10.68
CA THR A 76 -20.06 11.86 -10.44
C THR A 76 -20.98 11.46 -9.28
N ASP A 77 -20.86 10.23 -8.78
CA ASP A 77 -21.59 9.75 -7.61
C ASP A 77 -20.60 9.45 -6.47
N PRO A 78 -20.75 10.06 -5.28
CA PRO A 78 -19.84 9.83 -4.15
C PRO A 78 -19.87 8.39 -3.63
N LYS A 79 -20.94 7.63 -3.93
CA LYS A 79 -21.04 6.22 -3.56
C LYS A 79 -20.42 5.27 -4.58
N SER A 80 -20.09 5.76 -5.78
CA SER A 80 -19.59 4.95 -6.89
C SER A 80 -18.51 5.69 -7.69
N LEU A 81 -17.27 5.55 -7.25
CA LEU A 81 -16.10 6.14 -7.91
C LEU A 81 -15.55 5.14 -8.94
N THR A 82 -16.14 5.12 -10.13
CA THR A 82 -15.90 4.08 -11.14
C THR A 82 -14.66 4.33 -12.00
N ASN A 83 -14.14 5.56 -12.03
CA ASN A 83 -12.98 5.90 -12.83
C ASN A 83 -11.70 5.89 -11.99
N THR A 84 -10.58 5.61 -12.63
CA THR A 84 -9.27 5.60 -11.97
C THR A 84 -8.23 6.28 -12.86
N ALA A 85 -7.46 7.19 -12.26
CA ALA A 85 -6.29 7.80 -12.87
C ALA A 85 -5.06 7.55 -12.00
N LYS A 86 -3.89 7.48 -12.63
CA LYS A 86 -2.61 7.20 -11.96
C LYS A 86 -1.58 8.29 -12.30
N SER A 87 -0.71 8.58 -11.36
CA SER A 87 0.48 9.37 -11.63
C SER A 87 1.51 8.56 -12.42
N HIS A 88 2.54 9.23 -12.92
CA HIS A 88 3.78 8.55 -13.24
C HIS A 88 4.38 7.92 -11.98
N ILE A 89 5.24 6.90 -12.17
CA ILE A 89 6.04 6.32 -11.10
C ILE A 89 6.84 7.43 -10.40
N ARG A 90 6.84 7.36 -9.06
CA ARG A 90 7.64 8.22 -8.21
C ARG A 90 8.63 7.37 -7.43
N LEU A 91 9.91 7.66 -7.61
CA LEU A 91 11.00 7.13 -6.82
C LEU A 91 11.64 8.30 -6.06
N ASN A 92 11.66 8.23 -4.75
CA ASN A 92 12.16 9.32 -3.92
C ASN A 92 13.07 8.82 -2.79
N PRO A 93 14.21 8.18 -3.13
CA PRO A 93 15.01 7.42 -2.16
C PRO A 93 15.65 8.27 -1.06
N SER A 94 15.77 9.58 -1.25
CA SER A 94 16.44 10.47 -0.29
C SER A 94 15.48 11.32 0.53
N HIS A 95 14.18 11.15 0.35
CA HIS A 95 13.18 11.96 1.03
C HIS A 95 12.22 11.10 1.84
N SER A 96 11.72 11.66 2.93
CA SER A 96 10.74 11.01 3.80
C SER A 96 9.29 11.19 3.35
N TYR A 97 9.08 11.86 2.23
CA TYR A 97 7.75 12.12 1.68
C TYR A 97 7.77 12.06 0.15
N THR A 98 6.59 11.84 -0.44
CA THR A 98 6.36 11.88 -1.88
C THR A 98 5.18 12.79 -2.18
N VAL A 99 5.36 13.72 -3.12
CA VAL A 99 4.29 14.55 -3.66
C VAL A 99 3.75 13.88 -4.91
N PHE A 100 2.48 13.51 -4.86
CA PHE A 100 1.76 13.00 -6.01
C PHE A 100 0.99 14.12 -6.70
N ARG A 101 0.93 14.03 -8.00
CA ARG A 101 0.22 14.95 -8.87
C ARG A 101 -0.40 14.14 -9.99
N VAL A 102 -1.71 14.04 -10.02
CA VAL A 102 -2.45 13.21 -10.95
C VAL A 102 -3.38 14.07 -11.78
N ARG A 103 -3.28 13.92 -13.09
CA ARG A 103 -4.18 14.55 -14.04
C ARG A 103 -5.37 13.63 -14.31
N LEU A 104 -6.55 14.20 -14.27
CA LEU A 104 -7.82 13.60 -14.70
C LEU A 104 -8.18 14.24 -16.01
N ASP A 105 -8.38 13.44 -17.04
CA ASP A 105 -8.76 13.88 -18.37
C ASP A 105 -10.17 13.41 -18.73
N ASP A 106 -10.69 13.88 -19.86
CA ASP A 106 -11.99 13.52 -20.41
C ASP A 106 -13.17 13.79 -19.46
N LEU A 107 -13.04 14.83 -18.66
CA LEU A 107 -14.10 15.26 -17.77
C LEU A 107 -15.18 16.03 -18.57
N LYS A 108 -16.40 16.02 -18.02
CA LYS A 108 -17.51 16.82 -18.57
C LYS A 108 -17.47 18.23 -18.02
N PRO A 109 -17.71 19.26 -18.86
CA PRO A 109 -17.82 20.65 -18.41
C PRO A 109 -18.93 20.86 -17.38
N GLY A 110 -18.76 21.81 -16.47
CA GLY A 110 -19.75 22.21 -15.49
C GLY A 110 -20.22 21.08 -14.57
N THR A 111 -19.40 20.04 -14.38
CA THR A 111 -19.79 18.81 -13.70
C THR A 111 -19.04 18.66 -12.38
N THR A 112 -19.78 18.30 -11.31
CA THR A 112 -19.19 18.00 -10.02
C THR A 112 -18.70 16.55 -10.00
N TYR A 113 -17.44 16.37 -9.63
CA TYR A 113 -16.79 15.08 -9.41
C TYR A 113 -16.41 14.90 -7.96
N TYR A 114 -16.61 13.68 -7.48
CA TYR A 114 -16.15 13.21 -6.18
C TYR A 114 -14.91 12.35 -6.37
N TYR A 115 -13.97 12.41 -5.44
CA TYR A 115 -12.74 11.63 -5.57
C TYR A 115 -12.15 11.25 -4.23
N THR A 116 -11.37 10.17 -4.25
CA THR A 116 -10.44 9.76 -3.19
C THR A 116 -9.07 9.58 -3.80
N VAL A 117 -8.04 9.76 -3.00
CA VAL A 117 -6.66 9.49 -3.42
C VAL A 117 -6.05 8.39 -2.55
N GLY A 118 -5.09 7.71 -3.13
CA GLY A 118 -4.29 6.68 -2.49
C GLY A 118 -2.97 6.49 -3.19
N SER A 119 -2.28 5.43 -2.86
CA SER A 119 -1.07 5.01 -3.56
C SER A 119 -1.03 3.49 -3.75
N MET A 120 -0.23 3.06 -4.70
CA MET A 120 0.04 1.65 -4.94
C MET A 120 1.50 1.45 -5.32
N GLY A 121 2.04 0.29 -4.99
CA GLY A 121 3.38 -0.12 -5.40
C GLY A 121 3.50 -0.36 -6.89
N SER A 122 4.72 -0.45 -7.39
CA SER A 122 5.02 -0.74 -8.80
C SER A 122 4.44 -2.07 -9.28
N ASN A 123 4.26 -3.01 -8.38
CA ASN A 123 3.61 -4.31 -8.63
C ASN A 123 2.09 -4.23 -8.74
N GLY A 124 1.49 -3.03 -8.59
CA GLY A 124 0.05 -2.82 -8.62
C GLY A 124 -0.67 -3.15 -7.32
N ALA A 125 0.04 -3.53 -6.25
CA ALA A 125 -0.56 -3.75 -4.95
C ALA A 125 -1.01 -2.42 -4.33
N ASP A 126 -2.27 -2.35 -3.93
CA ASP A 126 -2.84 -1.23 -3.18
C ASP A 126 -2.23 -1.22 -1.77
N ASP A 127 -1.64 -0.12 -1.35
CA ASP A 127 -1.07 0.04 -0.01
C ASP A 127 -2.12 0.40 1.05
N SER A 128 -3.39 0.33 0.70
CA SER A 128 -4.55 0.56 1.57
C SER A 128 -4.66 1.98 2.13
N ILE A 129 -3.93 2.92 1.55
CA ILE A 129 -4.02 4.34 1.91
C ILE A 129 -5.12 4.97 1.08
N LYS A 130 -6.11 5.52 1.76
CA LYS A 130 -7.20 6.26 1.09
C LYS A 130 -7.53 7.53 1.86
N SER A 131 -7.72 8.62 1.12
CA SER A 131 -8.25 9.86 1.70
C SER A 131 -9.75 9.72 1.98
N THR A 132 -10.28 10.65 2.76
CA THR A 132 -11.73 10.94 2.75
C THR A 132 -12.16 11.42 1.36
N ILE A 133 -13.45 11.27 1.07
CA ILE A 133 -14.03 11.76 -0.20
C ILE A 133 -13.95 13.29 -0.23
N LYS A 134 -13.47 13.82 -1.34
CA LYS A 134 -13.45 15.24 -1.69
C LYS A 134 -14.24 15.46 -2.97
N GLN A 135 -14.51 16.71 -3.30
CA GLN A 135 -15.20 17.06 -4.54
C GLN A 135 -14.58 18.29 -5.20
N PHE A 136 -14.77 18.40 -6.47
CA PHE A 136 -14.50 19.61 -7.27
C PHE A 136 -15.53 19.71 -8.40
N THR A 137 -15.64 20.89 -9.01
CA THR A 137 -16.49 21.11 -10.16
C THR A 137 -15.63 21.64 -11.31
N THR A 138 -15.76 21.04 -12.49
CA THR A 138 -15.12 21.53 -13.72
C THR A 138 -15.75 22.85 -14.14
N THR A 139 -14.96 23.70 -14.83
CA THR A 139 -15.52 24.93 -15.39
C THR A 139 -16.56 24.61 -16.47
N ALA A 140 -17.57 25.46 -16.57
CA ALA A 140 -18.50 25.36 -17.69
C ALA A 140 -17.78 25.61 -19.01
N GLU A 141 -18.25 24.99 -20.09
CA GLU A 141 -17.76 25.31 -21.43
C GLU A 141 -18.01 26.80 -21.71
N PRO A 142 -17.00 27.57 -22.18
CA PRO A 142 -17.24 28.96 -22.54
C PRO A 142 -18.30 29.01 -23.64
N GLU A 143 -19.33 29.78 -23.40
CA GLU A 143 -20.39 30.04 -24.39
C GLU A 143 -19.72 30.57 -25.66
N ARG A 144 -19.77 29.77 -26.72
CA ARG A 144 -19.32 30.27 -28.04
C ARG A 144 -20.25 31.40 -28.42
N ALA A 145 -19.75 32.62 -28.29
CA ALA A 145 -20.46 33.76 -28.85
C ALA A 145 -20.79 33.42 -30.30
N SER A 146 -22.08 33.19 -30.58
CA SER A 146 -22.59 33.00 -31.90
C SER A 146 -22.28 34.28 -32.70
N ARG A 147 -21.19 34.21 -33.45
CA ARG A 147 -20.94 35.26 -34.45
C ARG A 147 -22.05 35.18 -35.50
N GLN A 148 -23.00 36.04 -35.34
CA GLN A 148 -23.90 36.45 -36.43
C GLN A 148 -23.13 37.25 -37.46
#